data_d81aa9e19c725a95d37224374a7e6b35
#
_entry.id   d81aa9e19c725a95d37224374a7e6b35
#
_cell.length_a   1.000
_cell.length_b   1.000
_cell.length_c   1.000
_cell.angle_alpha   90.00
_cell.angle_beta   90.00
_cell.angle_gamma   90.00
#
_symmetry.space_group_name_H-M   'P 1'
#
loop_
_entity.id
_entity.type
_entity.pdbx_description
1 polymer ?
#
loop_
_entity_poly.entity_id
_entity_poly.type
_entity_poly.pdbx_seq_one_letter_code
_entity_poly.pdbx_strand_id
1 'polypeptide(L)'
;MKKLIKDTLLWMFFTNHCRYCNQVIGKDEVLCAECNNNLPVIKEEKCKYCGVEKTRCNCKKHRMEYDGISAPFYYEEGIKECVRLLKFKEKEFLAKHLSEDMTETVKEDFKDIEFDFICFVPFSKVNKITRKYNPSELLAKHLSKALEIPINPVLVKLYENENQRNLNITARTGNVFGVYDVKEGIDVRDKTILLVDDVKTTGATLNSCVSILKIRGAKSVYCTTAAISAPKKEEK
;
A
#
# COMPACT_ATOMS: atom_id res chain seq x y z
N MET A 1 45.64 -6.27 -11.63
CA MET A 1 45.53 -4.87 -12.13
C MET A 1 44.41 -4.67 -13.15
N LYS A 2 44.34 -5.38 -14.28
CA LYS A 2 43.29 -5.14 -15.31
C LYS A 2 41.81 -5.30 -14.82
N LYS A 3 41.55 -6.21 -13.88
CA LYS A 3 40.20 -6.43 -13.32
C LYS A 3 39.76 -5.28 -12.40
N LEU A 4 40.70 -4.78 -11.58
CA LEU A 4 40.45 -3.64 -10.67
C LEU A 4 40.12 -2.35 -11.43
N ILE A 5 40.85 -2.08 -12.53
CA ILE A 5 40.65 -0.89 -13.39
C ILE A 5 39.29 -0.98 -14.11
N LYS A 6 38.90 -2.18 -14.57
CA LYS A 6 37.61 -2.41 -15.22
C LYS A 6 36.43 -2.23 -14.23
N ASP A 7 36.58 -2.71 -13.01
CA ASP A 7 35.57 -2.57 -11.95
C ASP A 7 35.45 -1.12 -11.49
N THR A 8 36.53 -0.37 -11.42
CA THR A 8 36.53 1.07 -11.06
C THR A 8 35.92 1.93 -12.19
N LEU A 9 36.21 1.62 -13.44
CA LEU A 9 35.61 2.30 -14.60
C LEU A 9 34.10 2.02 -14.70
N LEU A 10 33.67 0.77 -14.48
CA LEU A 10 32.25 0.42 -14.44
C LEU A 10 31.52 1.13 -13.30
N TRP A 11 32.15 1.27 -12.12
CA TRP A 11 31.56 2.00 -11.00
C TRP A 11 31.42 3.51 -11.28
N MET A 12 32.33 4.13 -12.06
CA MET A 12 32.20 5.54 -12.49
C MET A 12 30.99 5.76 -13.41
N PHE A 13 30.53 4.74 -14.13
CA PHE A 13 29.38 4.84 -15.04
C PHE A 13 28.09 4.20 -14.47
N PHE A 14 28.19 3.32 -13.47
CA PHE A 14 27.08 2.62 -12.84
C PHE A 14 27.19 2.74 -11.32
N THR A 15 26.93 3.94 -10.79
CA THR A 15 26.88 4.15 -9.34
C THR A 15 25.67 3.48 -8.72
N ASN A 16 25.87 2.76 -7.60
CA ASN A 16 24.77 2.32 -6.78
C ASN A 16 24.07 3.51 -6.13
N HIS A 17 22.78 3.41 -6.00
CA HIS A 17 21.96 4.45 -5.38
C HIS A 17 21.12 3.87 -4.24
N CYS A 18 21.01 4.63 -3.17
CA CYS A 18 20.15 4.28 -2.04
C CYS A 18 18.71 4.06 -2.54
N ARG A 19 18.13 2.91 -2.19
CA ARG A 19 16.80 2.51 -2.68
C ARG A 19 15.66 3.46 -2.24
N TYR A 20 15.90 4.30 -1.23
CA TYR A 20 14.89 5.23 -0.73
C TYR A 20 15.15 6.71 -1.06
N CYS A 21 16.37 7.22 -0.82
CA CYS A 21 16.67 8.63 -1.07
C CYS A 21 17.38 8.89 -2.41
N ASN A 22 17.78 7.83 -3.12
CA ASN A 22 18.51 7.89 -4.38
C ASN A 22 19.92 8.55 -4.28
N GLN A 23 20.47 8.69 -3.07
CA GLN A 23 21.83 9.15 -2.87
C GLN A 23 22.82 8.08 -3.35
N VAL A 24 23.95 8.50 -3.92
CA VAL A 24 25.03 7.57 -4.32
C VAL A 24 25.57 6.86 -3.08
N ILE A 25 25.72 5.54 -3.17
CA ILE A 25 26.20 4.67 -2.08
C ILE A 25 27.30 3.74 -2.58
N GLY A 26 27.94 3.01 -1.67
CA GLY A 26 28.96 2.02 -1.98
C GLY A 26 28.45 0.87 -2.84
N LYS A 27 29.37 0.14 -3.49
CA LYS A 27 29.08 -0.90 -4.47
C LYS A 27 28.19 -2.03 -3.93
N ASP A 28 28.36 -2.38 -2.66
CA ASP A 28 27.65 -3.48 -2.00
C ASP A 28 26.57 -2.99 -1.02
N GLU A 29 26.28 -1.69 -1.01
CA GLU A 29 25.25 -1.09 -0.18
C GLU A 29 23.91 -1.05 -0.91
N VAL A 30 22.84 -1.19 -0.15
CA VAL A 30 21.44 -1.09 -0.61
C VAL A 30 20.81 0.21 -0.10
N LEU A 31 21.21 0.65 1.08
CA LEU A 31 20.74 1.85 1.76
C LEU A 31 21.95 2.72 2.14
N CYS A 32 21.79 4.04 2.09
CA CYS A 32 22.75 4.93 2.72
C CYS A 32 22.64 4.83 4.26
N ALA A 33 23.68 5.23 4.98
CA ALA A 33 23.71 5.18 6.44
C ALA A 33 22.53 5.93 7.08
N GLU A 34 22.16 7.07 6.52
CA GLU A 34 21.02 7.87 6.99
C GLU A 34 19.69 7.11 6.86
N CYS A 35 19.38 6.54 5.68
CA CYS A 35 18.17 5.76 5.49
C CYS A 35 18.18 4.49 6.35
N ASN A 36 19.32 3.80 6.42
CA ASN A 36 19.42 2.57 7.21
C ASN A 36 19.13 2.80 8.71
N ASN A 37 19.53 3.95 9.24
CA ASN A 37 19.30 4.28 10.65
C ASN A 37 17.92 4.88 10.93
N ASN A 38 17.30 5.52 9.94
CA ASN A 38 16.10 6.35 10.14
C ASN A 38 14.82 5.75 9.52
N LEU A 39 14.90 4.58 8.86
CA LEU A 39 13.67 3.92 8.38
C LEU A 39 12.78 3.50 9.55
N PRO A 40 11.53 3.98 9.57
CA PRO A 40 10.59 3.69 10.66
C PRO A 40 9.95 2.30 10.49
N VAL A 41 10.78 1.25 10.54
CA VAL A 41 10.35 -0.15 10.37
C VAL A 41 9.46 -0.60 11.53
N ILE A 42 8.38 -1.28 11.23
CA ILE A 42 7.53 -1.96 12.22
C ILE A 42 8.19 -3.31 12.53
N LYS A 43 8.80 -3.44 13.72
CA LYS A 43 9.68 -4.58 14.06
C LYS A 43 9.03 -5.63 14.95
N GLU A 44 8.08 -5.23 15.79
CA GLU A 44 7.45 -6.10 16.78
C GLU A 44 6.16 -6.73 16.25
N GLU A 45 5.59 -7.64 17.05
CA GLU A 45 4.32 -8.27 16.75
C GLU A 45 3.21 -7.23 16.50
N LYS A 46 2.56 -7.32 15.36
CA LYS A 46 1.58 -6.34 14.87
C LYS A 46 0.17 -6.66 15.35
N CYS A 47 -0.60 -5.63 15.57
CA CYS A 47 -2.03 -5.76 15.78
C CYS A 47 -2.72 -6.01 14.43
N LYS A 48 -3.41 -7.13 14.28
CA LYS A 48 -4.10 -7.48 13.04
C LYS A 48 -5.18 -6.46 12.59
N TYR A 49 -5.70 -5.66 13.53
CA TYR A 49 -6.75 -4.68 13.24
C TYR A 49 -6.25 -3.30 12.83
N CYS A 50 -5.08 -2.89 13.28
CA CYS A 50 -4.56 -1.57 12.91
C CYS A 50 -3.19 -1.61 12.22
N GLY A 51 -2.50 -2.76 12.25
CA GLY A 51 -1.17 -2.96 11.66
C GLY A 51 -0.03 -2.36 12.46
N VAL A 52 -0.32 -1.68 13.56
CA VAL A 52 0.67 -1.08 14.46
C VAL A 52 1.19 -2.15 15.42
N GLU A 53 2.42 -2.03 15.90
CA GLU A 53 2.95 -2.88 16.95
C GLU A 53 1.99 -3.00 18.15
N LYS A 54 1.81 -4.20 18.69
CA LYS A 54 0.88 -4.44 19.82
C LYS A 54 1.16 -3.53 21.00
N THR A 55 2.42 -3.22 21.28
CA THR A 55 2.87 -2.32 22.33
C THR A 55 2.42 -0.88 22.13
N ARG A 56 2.22 -0.45 20.90
CA ARG A 56 1.78 0.89 20.51
C ARG A 56 0.28 0.95 20.11
N CYS A 57 -0.40 -0.20 20.11
CA CYS A 57 -1.78 -0.29 19.67
C CYS A 57 -2.76 0.27 20.70
N ASN A 58 -3.63 1.19 20.28
CA ASN A 58 -4.74 1.73 21.06
C ASN A 58 -6.11 1.55 20.41
N CYS A 59 -6.24 0.65 19.42
CA CYS A 59 -7.43 0.49 18.59
C CYS A 59 -8.61 -0.23 19.28
N LYS A 60 -8.71 -0.19 20.61
CA LYS A 60 -9.63 -0.99 21.46
C LYS A 60 -11.10 -0.96 21.04
N LYS A 61 -11.55 -0.01 20.22
CA LYS A 61 -12.97 0.18 19.88
C LYS A 61 -13.26 0.43 18.39
N HIS A 62 -12.26 0.64 17.55
CA HIS A 62 -12.48 0.89 16.14
C HIS A 62 -12.25 -0.38 15.33
N ARG A 63 -13.30 -1.17 15.17
CA ARG A 63 -13.28 -2.31 14.25
C ARG A 63 -13.28 -1.80 12.82
N MET A 64 -12.17 -2.01 12.16
CA MET A 64 -12.12 -1.95 10.70
C MET A 64 -12.74 -3.24 10.15
N GLU A 65 -13.33 -3.17 8.96
CA GLU A 65 -14.03 -4.31 8.37
C GLU A 65 -13.11 -5.32 7.69
N TYR A 66 -11.84 -4.99 7.48
CA TYR A 66 -10.86 -5.94 6.94
C TYR A 66 -10.48 -7.01 7.99
N ASP A 67 -10.08 -8.17 7.49
CA ASP A 67 -9.74 -9.35 8.32
C ASP A 67 -8.32 -9.28 8.87
N GLY A 68 -7.46 -8.47 8.25
CA GLY A 68 -6.11 -8.16 8.71
C GLY A 68 -5.47 -7.05 7.88
N ILE A 69 -4.43 -6.44 8.43
CA ILE A 69 -3.64 -5.43 7.71
C ILE A 69 -2.15 -5.61 7.99
N SER A 70 -1.35 -5.49 6.94
CA SER A 70 0.11 -5.57 6.94
C SER A 70 0.73 -4.30 6.41
N ALA A 71 1.85 -3.88 6.99
CA ALA A 71 2.71 -2.83 6.45
C ALA A 71 4.13 -2.97 7.00
N PRO A 72 5.18 -2.66 6.20
CA PRO A 72 6.56 -2.68 6.67
C PRO A 72 6.93 -1.47 7.53
N PHE A 73 6.31 -0.31 7.30
CA PHE A 73 6.79 0.95 7.88
C PHE A 73 5.69 1.76 8.58
N TYR A 74 6.12 2.57 9.55
CA TYR A 74 5.34 3.72 9.99
C TYR A 74 5.42 4.86 8.97
N TYR A 75 4.33 5.62 8.82
CA TYR A 75 4.25 6.79 7.95
C TYR A 75 4.90 8.01 8.65
N GLU A 76 6.21 7.93 8.83
CA GLU A 76 7.06 8.92 9.48
C GLU A 76 8.10 9.45 8.47
N GLU A 77 8.95 10.41 8.86
CA GLU A 77 9.71 11.26 7.92
C GLU A 77 10.31 10.56 6.69
N GLY A 78 11.26 9.70 6.77
CA GLY A 78 11.90 9.09 5.58
C GLY A 78 10.92 8.42 4.62
N ILE A 79 10.00 7.60 5.12
CA ILE A 79 8.98 6.90 4.31
C ILE A 79 7.91 7.84 3.81
N LYS A 80 7.53 8.88 4.58
CA LYS A 80 6.56 9.88 4.14
C LYS A 80 7.03 10.59 2.86
N GLU A 81 8.31 10.91 2.78
CA GLU A 81 8.88 11.51 1.57
C GLU A 81 8.92 10.51 0.41
N CYS A 82 9.30 9.25 0.64
CA CYS A 82 9.29 8.20 -0.39
C CYS A 82 7.89 8.01 -0.99
N VAL A 83 6.86 7.90 -0.15
CA VAL A 83 5.46 7.76 -0.60
C VAL A 83 4.99 9.03 -1.33
N ARG A 84 5.43 10.22 -0.88
CA ARG A 84 5.13 11.47 -1.59
C ARG A 84 5.76 11.47 -2.99
N LEU A 85 7.02 11.08 -3.09
CA LEU A 85 7.77 11.01 -4.36
C LEU A 85 7.24 9.91 -5.28
N LEU A 86 6.72 8.80 -4.73
CA LEU A 86 6.08 7.73 -5.51
C LEU A 86 4.92 8.24 -6.39
N LYS A 87 4.36 9.41 -6.10
CA LYS A 87 3.30 10.04 -6.91
C LYS A 87 3.82 10.70 -8.20
N PHE A 88 5.14 10.73 -8.41
CA PHE A 88 5.78 11.32 -9.60
C PHE A 88 6.44 10.24 -10.45
N LYS A 89 6.20 10.28 -11.76
CA LYS A 89 6.66 9.25 -12.72
C LYS A 89 8.16 8.96 -12.66
N GLU A 90 8.97 9.98 -12.46
CA GLU A 90 10.44 9.85 -12.39
C GLU A 90 10.93 9.05 -11.17
N LYS A 91 10.03 8.70 -10.25
CA LYS A 91 10.31 7.98 -9.01
C LYS A 91 9.62 6.61 -8.93
N GLU A 92 9.21 6.04 -10.07
CA GLU A 92 8.58 4.72 -10.13
C GLU A 92 9.45 3.60 -9.53
N PHE A 93 10.79 3.77 -9.50
CA PHE A 93 11.70 2.82 -8.86
C PHE A 93 11.37 2.60 -7.37
N LEU A 94 10.83 3.63 -6.69
CA LEU A 94 10.40 3.50 -5.29
C LEU A 94 9.27 2.48 -5.11
N ALA A 95 8.39 2.32 -6.10
CA ALA A 95 7.35 1.30 -6.03
C ALA A 95 7.92 -0.11 -5.96
N LYS A 96 8.97 -0.39 -6.73
CA LYS A 96 9.67 -1.68 -6.68
C LYS A 96 10.21 -1.94 -5.27
N HIS A 97 10.93 -1.00 -4.70
CA HIS A 97 11.54 -1.16 -3.39
C HIS A 97 10.53 -1.28 -2.25
N LEU A 98 9.55 -0.37 -2.22
CA LEU A 98 8.46 -0.44 -1.24
C LEU A 98 7.69 -1.76 -1.34
N SER A 99 7.44 -2.25 -2.56
CA SER A 99 6.74 -3.52 -2.75
C SER A 99 7.59 -4.74 -2.38
N GLU A 100 8.92 -4.69 -2.44
CA GLU A 100 9.79 -5.73 -1.92
C GLU A 100 9.61 -5.88 -0.41
N ASP A 101 9.66 -4.78 0.34
CA ASP A 101 9.43 -4.78 1.79
C ASP A 101 7.99 -5.17 2.15
N MET A 102 7.00 -4.70 1.36
CA MET A 102 5.59 -5.13 1.52
C MET A 102 5.42 -6.63 1.27
N THR A 103 6.14 -7.20 0.29
CA THR A 103 6.06 -8.64 -0.03
C THR A 103 6.53 -9.48 1.14
N GLU A 104 7.65 -9.14 1.75
CA GLU A 104 8.18 -9.86 2.91
C GLU A 104 7.21 -9.80 4.09
N THR A 105 6.67 -8.60 4.36
CA THR A 105 5.67 -8.43 5.43
C THR A 105 4.37 -9.18 5.17
N VAL A 106 3.90 -9.22 3.94
CA VAL A 106 2.69 -10.00 3.58
C VAL A 106 2.92 -11.50 3.76
N LYS A 107 4.10 -12.02 3.34
CA LYS A 107 4.47 -13.42 3.54
C LYS A 107 4.55 -13.81 5.01
N GLU A 108 5.02 -12.90 5.86
CA GLU A 108 5.11 -13.13 7.30
C GLU A 108 3.75 -13.03 7.99
N ASP A 109 3.06 -11.90 7.79
CA ASP A 109 1.82 -11.57 8.51
C ASP A 109 0.63 -12.45 8.06
N PHE A 110 0.63 -12.94 6.82
CA PHE A 110 -0.45 -13.69 6.18
C PHE A 110 -0.01 -15.06 5.66
N LYS A 111 1.00 -15.68 6.27
CA LYS A 111 1.62 -16.95 5.87
C LYS A 111 0.63 -18.11 5.69
N ASP A 112 -0.47 -18.11 6.44
CA ASP A 112 -1.49 -19.16 6.42
C ASP A 112 -2.72 -18.77 5.58
N ILE A 113 -2.63 -17.69 4.78
CA ILE A 113 -3.74 -17.16 3.97
C ILE A 113 -3.45 -17.38 2.49
N GLU A 114 -4.34 -18.07 1.82
CA GLU A 114 -4.35 -18.20 0.37
C GLU A 114 -5.24 -17.10 -0.24
N PHE A 115 -4.67 -16.28 -1.11
CA PHE A 115 -5.38 -15.21 -1.80
C PHE A 115 -5.80 -15.62 -3.20
N ASP A 116 -7.07 -15.41 -3.55
CA ASP A 116 -7.56 -15.63 -4.91
C ASP A 116 -6.99 -14.60 -5.90
N PHE A 117 -6.89 -13.33 -5.46
CA PHE A 117 -6.29 -12.26 -6.27
C PHE A 117 -5.92 -11.03 -5.43
N ILE A 118 -5.07 -10.19 -6.02
CA ILE A 118 -4.73 -8.87 -5.52
C ILE A 118 -5.65 -7.83 -6.18
N CYS A 119 -6.23 -6.95 -5.36
CA CYS A 119 -6.94 -5.76 -5.79
C CYS A 119 -6.23 -4.51 -5.26
N PHE A 120 -6.52 -3.34 -5.80
CA PHE A 120 -5.95 -2.07 -5.33
C PHE A 120 -7.01 -0.98 -5.23
N VAL A 121 -6.75 0.01 -4.36
CA VAL A 121 -7.61 1.18 -4.22
C VAL A 121 -7.63 1.95 -5.54
N PRO A 122 -8.83 2.19 -6.13
CA PRO A 122 -8.93 2.83 -7.43
C PRO A 122 -8.62 4.32 -7.35
N PHE A 123 -8.04 4.82 -8.42
CA PHE A 123 -7.62 6.19 -8.58
C PHE A 123 -8.82 7.11 -8.82
N SER A 124 -8.82 8.33 -8.28
CA SER A 124 -9.85 9.31 -8.57
C SER A 124 -9.73 9.89 -9.98
N LYS A 125 -10.84 10.34 -10.58
CA LYS A 125 -10.80 11.00 -11.91
C LYS A 125 -9.93 12.26 -11.90
N VAL A 126 -10.00 13.05 -10.82
CA VAL A 126 -9.15 14.24 -10.63
C VAL A 126 -7.68 13.85 -10.59
N ASN A 127 -7.35 12.81 -9.84
CA ASN A 127 -5.98 12.31 -9.78
C ASN A 127 -5.48 11.78 -11.13
N LYS A 128 -6.35 11.21 -12.00
CA LYS A 128 -5.98 10.81 -13.37
C LYS A 128 -5.51 11.97 -14.24
N ILE A 129 -6.00 13.16 -13.99
CA ILE A 129 -5.59 14.37 -14.74
C ILE A 129 -4.23 14.87 -14.25
N THR A 130 -4.00 14.81 -12.92
CA THR A 130 -2.79 15.37 -12.29
C THR A 130 -1.64 14.37 -12.18
N ARG A 131 -1.93 13.06 -12.19
CA ARG A 131 -0.94 11.99 -12.03
C ARG A 131 -1.05 10.99 -13.16
N LYS A 132 0.09 10.60 -13.72
CA LYS A 132 0.16 9.69 -14.87
C LYS A 132 -0.16 8.23 -14.51
N TYR A 133 -0.11 7.84 -13.24
CA TYR A 133 -0.35 6.47 -12.77
C TYR A 133 -0.93 6.45 -11.34
N ASN A 134 -1.52 5.31 -10.98
CA ASN A 134 -2.01 5.04 -9.63
C ASN A 134 -0.89 4.37 -8.80
N PRO A 135 -0.41 4.99 -7.71
CA PRO A 135 0.61 4.38 -6.84
C PRO A 135 0.20 3.01 -6.31
N SER A 136 -1.05 2.85 -5.86
CA SER A 136 -1.55 1.59 -5.32
C SER A 136 -1.62 0.49 -6.38
N GLU A 137 -1.92 0.83 -7.66
CA GLU A 137 -1.84 -0.10 -8.79
C GLU A 137 -0.41 -0.53 -9.07
N LEU A 138 0.54 0.41 -9.03
CA LEU A 138 1.94 0.12 -9.30
C LEU A 138 2.53 -0.81 -8.24
N LEU A 139 2.25 -0.56 -6.96
CA LEU A 139 2.60 -1.46 -5.85
C LEU A 139 1.95 -2.84 -6.03
N ALA A 140 0.66 -2.90 -6.35
CA ALA A 140 -0.06 -4.15 -6.56
C ALA A 140 0.52 -4.99 -7.70
N LYS A 141 0.99 -4.37 -8.80
CA LYS A 141 1.66 -5.07 -9.91
C LYS A 141 2.97 -5.73 -9.48
N HIS A 142 3.77 -5.05 -8.67
CA HIS A 142 5.00 -5.63 -8.14
C HIS A 142 4.71 -6.76 -7.15
N LEU A 143 3.75 -6.58 -6.24
CA LEU A 143 3.31 -7.60 -5.29
C LEU A 143 2.77 -8.84 -6.01
N SER A 144 1.93 -8.67 -7.03
CA SER A 144 1.37 -9.75 -7.84
C SER A 144 2.48 -10.63 -8.44
N LYS A 145 3.51 -9.98 -8.99
CA LYS A 145 4.65 -10.70 -9.56
C LYS A 145 5.48 -11.43 -8.50
N ALA A 146 5.70 -10.79 -7.34
CA ALA A 146 6.57 -11.34 -6.29
C ALA A 146 5.88 -12.44 -5.44
N LEU A 147 4.55 -12.38 -5.32
CA LEU A 147 3.73 -13.36 -4.59
C LEU A 147 3.13 -14.42 -5.51
N GLU A 148 3.24 -14.27 -6.83
CA GLU A 148 2.61 -15.13 -7.85
C GLU A 148 1.07 -15.19 -7.72
N ILE A 149 0.46 -14.11 -7.23
CA ILE A 149 -0.99 -13.96 -7.07
C ILE A 149 -1.52 -13.10 -8.21
N PRO A 150 -2.59 -13.50 -8.94
CA PRO A 150 -3.14 -12.72 -10.03
C PRO A 150 -3.69 -11.38 -9.55
N ILE A 151 -3.52 -10.33 -10.37
CA ILE A 151 -4.10 -9.02 -10.10
C ILE A 151 -5.46 -8.87 -10.80
N ASN A 152 -6.47 -8.42 -10.05
CA ASN A 152 -7.79 -8.15 -10.61
C ASN A 152 -8.30 -6.79 -10.10
N PRO A 153 -8.38 -5.74 -10.95
CA PRO A 153 -8.81 -4.41 -10.57
C PRO A 153 -10.33 -4.31 -10.47
N VAL A 154 -10.92 -4.99 -9.49
CA VAL A 154 -12.38 -5.15 -9.33
C VAL A 154 -13.09 -3.88 -8.88
N LEU A 155 -12.39 -2.95 -8.20
CA LEU A 155 -12.99 -1.76 -7.63
C LEU A 155 -13.06 -0.58 -8.64
N VAL A 156 -14.09 0.24 -8.48
CA VAL A 156 -14.24 1.54 -9.15
C VAL A 156 -14.60 2.61 -8.15
N LYS A 157 -14.08 3.83 -8.33
CA LYS A 157 -14.47 5.01 -7.56
C LYS A 157 -15.59 5.74 -8.29
N LEU A 158 -16.76 5.86 -7.65
CA LEU A 158 -17.97 6.45 -8.22
C LEU A 158 -18.01 7.97 -8.07
N TYR A 159 -17.58 8.48 -6.92
CA TYR A 159 -17.66 9.89 -6.56
C TYR A 159 -16.31 10.44 -6.12
N GLU A 160 -16.03 11.70 -6.44
CA GLU A 160 -14.77 12.35 -6.10
C GLU A 160 -14.70 12.78 -4.62
N ASN A 161 -15.85 13.16 -4.04
CA ASN A 161 -15.98 13.63 -2.67
C ASN A 161 -17.36 13.31 -2.08
N GLU A 162 -17.49 13.41 -0.75
CA GLU A 162 -18.74 13.12 -0.04
C GLU A 162 -19.91 14.05 -0.45
N ASN A 163 -19.63 15.29 -0.84
CA ASN A 163 -20.65 16.22 -1.30
C ASN A 163 -21.33 15.74 -2.59
N GLN A 164 -20.60 15.12 -3.51
CA GLN A 164 -21.19 14.53 -4.73
C GLN A 164 -22.00 13.26 -4.43
N ARG A 165 -21.65 12.53 -3.36
CA ARG A 165 -22.42 11.40 -2.87
C ARG A 165 -23.82 11.83 -2.41
N ASN A 166 -23.91 12.88 -1.60
CA ASN A 166 -25.16 13.37 -1.02
C ASN A 166 -26.16 13.87 -2.09
N LEU A 167 -25.68 14.45 -3.18
CA LEU A 167 -26.52 14.91 -4.29
C LEU A 167 -27.16 13.76 -5.10
N ASN A 168 -26.56 12.58 -5.09
CA ASN A 168 -27.03 11.42 -5.88
C ASN A 168 -27.80 10.37 -5.08
N ILE A 169 -27.83 10.46 -3.74
CA ILE A 169 -28.58 9.54 -2.86
C ILE A 169 -30.08 9.70 -3.09
N THR A 170 -30.57 10.90 -3.35
CA THR A 170 -31.99 11.19 -3.62
C THR A 170 -32.52 10.55 -4.91
N ALA A 171 -31.64 10.16 -5.84
CA ALA A 171 -32.03 9.60 -7.14
C ALA A 171 -32.00 8.06 -7.21
N ARG A 172 -31.51 7.37 -6.17
CA ARG A 172 -31.37 5.89 -6.16
C ARG A 172 -31.93 5.29 -4.88
N THR A 173 -33.25 5.12 -4.88
CA THR A 173 -33.98 4.38 -3.85
C THR A 173 -33.41 2.97 -3.69
N GLY A 174 -32.84 2.67 -2.52
CA GLY A 174 -32.62 1.30 -2.03
C GLY A 174 -31.17 0.81 -1.88
N ASN A 175 -30.15 1.50 -2.38
CA ASN A 175 -28.76 1.04 -2.20
C ASN A 175 -27.89 2.09 -1.54
N VAL A 176 -27.30 1.76 -0.40
CA VAL A 176 -26.27 2.58 0.28
C VAL A 176 -24.96 2.45 -0.50
N PHE A 177 -24.87 3.12 -1.65
CA PHE A 177 -23.62 3.13 -2.41
C PHE A 177 -22.64 4.12 -1.78
N GLY A 178 -21.50 3.59 -1.35
CA GLY A 178 -20.37 4.36 -0.88
C GLY A 178 -19.65 5.11 -2.02
N VAL A 179 -18.50 5.66 -1.70
CA VAL A 179 -17.59 6.30 -2.68
C VAL A 179 -17.05 5.28 -3.69
N TYR A 180 -17.04 3.98 -3.34
CA TYR A 180 -16.51 2.88 -4.13
C TYR A 180 -17.59 1.84 -4.44
N ASP A 181 -17.42 1.11 -5.54
CA ASP A 181 -18.21 -0.07 -5.87
C ASP A 181 -17.36 -1.13 -6.59
N VAL A 182 -17.89 -2.34 -6.69
CA VAL A 182 -17.34 -3.39 -7.55
C VAL A 182 -17.81 -3.12 -8.99
N LYS A 183 -16.90 -3.25 -9.95
CA LYS A 183 -17.21 -3.07 -11.37
C LYS A 183 -18.29 -4.02 -11.81
N GLU A 184 -19.18 -3.56 -12.69
CA GLU A 184 -20.24 -4.37 -13.27
C GLU A 184 -19.69 -5.63 -13.98
N GLY A 185 -20.37 -6.75 -13.80
CA GLY A 185 -20.00 -8.03 -14.38
C GLY A 185 -18.86 -8.78 -13.68
N ILE A 186 -18.28 -8.21 -12.59
CA ILE A 186 -17.23 -8.89 -11.81
C ILE A 186 -17.85 -9.57 -10.58
N ASP A 187 -17.55 -10.85 -10.41
CA ASP A 187 -17.95 -11.62 -9.24
C ASP A 187 -16.78 -11.74 -8.23
N VAL A 188 -17.04 -11.32 -7.00
CA VAL A 188 -16.10 -11.40 -5.88
C VAL A 188 -16.60 -12.33 -4.76
N ARG A 189 -17.72 -13.05 -4.98
CA ARG A 189 -18.31 -13.94 -3.97
C ARG A 189 -17.34 -15.06 -3.61
N ASP A 190 -17.28 -15.36 -2.34
CA ASP A 190 -16.44 -16.39 -1.73
C ASP A 190 -14.94 -16.21 -1.94
N LYS A 191 -14.49 -15.03 -2.40
CA LYS A 191 -13.08 -14.71 -2.66
C LYS A 191 -12.37 -14.19 -1.43
N THR A 192 -11.11 -14.62 -1.26
CA THR A 192 -10.16 -14.08 -0.31
C THR A 192 -9.24 -13.10 -1.06
N ILE A 193 -9.32 -11.83 -0.72
CA ILE A 193 -8.75 -10.72 -1.51
C ILE A 193 -7.65 -10.01 -0.72
N LEU A 194 -6.52 -9.72 -1.36
CA LEU A 194 -5.50 -8.81 -0.85
C LEU A 194 -5.70 -7.43 -1.47
N LEU A 195 -6.14 -6.45 -0.66
CA LEU A 195 -6.34 -5.07 -1.08
C LEU A 195 -5.08 -4.23 -0.80
N VAL A 196 -4.58 -3.56 -1.84
CA VAL A 196 -3.35 -2.76 -1.79
C VAL A 196 -3.67 -1.27 -1.82
N ASP A 197 -3.02 -0.49 -0.94
CA ASP A 197 -2.99 0.97 -1.00
C ASP A 197 -1.55 1.48 -0.73
N ASP A 198 -1.29 2.77 -0.96
CA ASP A 198 0.02 3.36 -0.68
C ASP A 198 0.22 3.62 0.81
N VAL A 199 -0.75 4.21 1.50
CA VAL A 199 -0.68 4.58 2.93
C VAL A 199 -2.02 4.41 3.64
N LYS A 200 -1.96 3.80 4.81
CA LYS A 200 -3.07 3.87 5.77
C LYS A 200 -2.83 5.01 6.77
N THR A 201 -3.61 6.06 6.66
CA THR A 201 -3.70 7.12 7.70
C THR A 201 -4.79 6.78 8.72
N THR A 202 -6.01 7.21 8.50
CA THR A 202 -7.18 6.85 9.33
C THR A 202 -7.72 5.46 9.01
N GLY A 203 -7.45 4.94 7.81
CA GLY A 203 -8.01 3.71 7.29
C GLY A 203 -9.38 3.87 6.63
N ALA A 204 -9.94 5.06 6.56
CA ALA A 204 -11.27 5.28 6.01
C ALA A 204 -11.41 4.82 4.55
N THR A 205 -10.40 5.08 3.71
CA THR A 205 -10.37 4.62 2.31
C THR A 205 -10.40 3.10 2.21
N LEU A 206 -9.49 2.42 2.93
CA LEU A 206 -9.44 0.96 2.96
C LEU A 206 -10.76 0.39 3.48
N ASN A 207 -11.27 0.92 4.59
CA ASN A 207 -12.52 0.45 5.17
C ASN A 207 -13.69 0.59 4.18
N SER A 208 -13.82 1.69 3.46
CA SER A 208 -14.86 1.88 2.44
C SER A 208 -14.73 0.89 1.28
N CYS A 209 -13.51 0.59 0.85
CA CYS A 209 -13.27 -0.43 -0.19
C CYS A 209 -13.60 -1.84 0.32
N VAL A 210 -13.21 -2.16 1.55
CA VAL A 210 -13.49 -3.45 2.18
C VAL A 210 -14.97 -3.66 2.41
N SER A 211 -15.69 -2.63 2.93
CA SER A 211 -17.14 -2.69 3.12
C SER A 211 -17.85 -3.11 1.84
N ILE A 212 -17.55 -2.46 0.73
CA ILE A 212 -18.22 -2.78 -0.53
C ILE A 212 -17.84 -4.17 -1.06
N LEU A 213 -16.59 -4.62 -0.92
CA LEU A 213 -16.19 -5.97 -1.29
C LEU A 213 -16.95 -7.02 -0.48
N LYS A 214 -17.09 -6.82 0.85
CA LYS A 214 -17.84 -7.72 1.72
C LYS A 214 -19.34 -7.68 1.43
N ILE A 215 -19.94 -6.52 1.18
CA ILE A 215 -21.35 -6.39 0.73
C ILE A 215 -21.59 -7.15 -0.58
N ARG A 216 -20.59 -7.17 -1.48
CA ARG A 216 -20.65 -7.92 -2.74
C ARG A 216 -20.31 -9.42 -2.59
N GLY A 217 -20.10 -9.89 -1.35
CA GLY A 217 -19.97 -11.30 -1.01
C GLY A 217 -18.53 -11.83 -0.89
N ALA A 218 -17.51 -10.97 -0.85
CA ALA A 218 -16.15 -11.43 -0.59
C ALA A 218 -16.08 -12.17 0.75
N LYS A 219 -15.41 -13.34 0.77
CA LYS A 219 -15.24 -14.18 1.96
C LYS A 219 -14.36 -13.49 2.99
N SER A 220 -13.20 -12.99 2.54
CA SER A 220 -12.24 -12.30 3.40
C SER A 220 -11.50 -11.23 2.62
N VAL A 221 -11.18 -10.12 3.27
CA VAL A 221 -10.42 -9.03 2.67
C VAL A 221 -9.31 -8.62 3.63
N TYR A 222 -8.08 -8.88 3.23
CA TYR A 222 -6.87 -8.44 3.91
C TYR A 222 -6.31 -7.21 3.22
N CYS A 223 -5.65 -6.35 3.95
CA CYS A 223 -5.07 -5.12 3.41
C CYS A 223 -3.55 -5.13 3.51
N THR A 224 -2.86 -4.49 2.57
CA THR A 224 -1.45 -4.14 2.72
C THR A 224 -1.18 -2.74 2.20
N THR A 225 -0.29 -2.02 2.89
CA THR A 225 0.13 -0.66 2.52
C THR A 225 1.63 -0.51 2.71
N ALA A 226 2.27 0.42 1.98
CA ALA A 226 3.69 0.69 2.19
C ALA A 226 3.95 1.28 3.59
N ALA A 227 3.00 2.05 4.13
CA ALA A 227 3.15 2.61 5.46
C ALA A 227 1.82 2.81 6.19
N ILE A 228 1.88 2.82 7.52
CA ILE A 228 0.75 3.07 8.42
C ILE A 228 1.07 4.25 9.34
N SER A 229 0.13 5.18 9.49
CA SER A 229 0.25 6.23 10.51
C SER A 229 0.24 5.62 11.93
N ALA A 230 1.25 5.95 12.72
CA ALA A 230 1.27 5.62 14.13
C ALA A 230 0.09 6.27 14.87
N PRO A 231 -0.46 5.66 15.92
CA PRO A 231 -1.39 6.33 16.80
C PRO A 231 -0.73 7.59 17.38
N LYS A 232 -1.47 8.69 17.44
CA LYS A 232 -0.98 9.85 18.20
C LYS A 232 -0.76 9.41 19.64
N LYS A 233 0.41 9.71 20.20
CA LYS A 233 0.61 9.59 21.64
C LYS A 233 -0.40 10.53 22.30
N GLU A 234 -1.30 10.00 23.13
CA GLU A 234 -2.09 10.86 24.01
C GLU A 234 -1.08 11.54 24.94
N GLU A 235 -0.88 12.83 24.76
CA GLU A 235 -0.19 13.64 25.76
C GLU A 235 -1.03 13.54 27.05
N LYS A 236 -0.46 12.93 28.06
CA LYS A 236 -1.01 12.83 29.41
C LYS A 236 -0.77 14.12 30.16
#